data_50854d9234546436c6b32eaa9bc8033f
#
_entry.id   50854d9234546436c6b32eaa9bc8033f
#
_cell.length_a   1.000
_cell.length_b   1.000
_cell.length_c   1.000
_cell.angle_alpha   90.00
_cell.angle_beta   90.00
_cell.angle_gamma   90.00
#
_symmetry.space_group_name_H-M   'P 1'
#
loop_
_entity.id
_entity.type
_entity.pdbx_description
1 polymer ?
#
loop_
_entity_poly.entity_id
_entity_poly.type
_entity_poly.pdbx_seq_one_letter_code
_entity_poly.pdbx_strand_id
1 'polypeptide(L)'
;MPGKLMLLPMREQGDNMAEKILVTGGAGFVGSHLVDALVERGHTVRILDNLDPQVHGPDRKPPVYLNPDAEFVQGDVLDTETLWRCMCDADVLFHQAARVGVGQSMYEILDYTRVNVLGTAKLLELLANRRSKHHIRKILVASSMSIYGEGAYCRASGEAVSPPLRPDAQMEHGAWEMLDPETGEVLRAAPTPESKPLQPTSVYAIGKRDQEEMVLSVGRAYRIPAVALRYFNIYGPRQALSNPYTGVAAIFSSRILNGRAPVIYEDGLQSRDFIHVSDVVRANLLAMEKEEADYEVFNVGTGRARSILAVAQGLIARLCPGGGVQPKVERKFRSGDIRHCYADISKIRRSLGFEPLVDFDTGGIEGLCAWAAEQEPEDKFEEATKELGKRGLV
;
A
#
# COMPACT_ATOMS: atom_id res chain seq x y z
N MET A 1 -10.25 -0.23 27.31
CA MET A 1 -8.86 0.21 27.15
C MET A 1 -8.38 -0.44 25.86
N PRO A 2 -8.01 0.30 24.80
CA PRO A 2 -7.51 -0.29 23.57
C PRO A 2 -6.20 -1.00 23.88
N GLY A 3 -6.04 -2.22 23.36
CA GLY A 3 -4.88 -3.07 23.59
C GLY A 3 -3.59 -2.40 23.14
N LYS A 4 -2.68 -2.15 24.06
CA LYS A 4 -1.30 -1.75 23.77
C LYS A 4 -0.70 -2.78 22.84
N LEU A 5 -0.31 -2.34 21.65
CA LEU A 5 0.51 -3.13 20.73
C LEU A 5 1.76 -3.56 21.49
N MET A 6 1.90 -4.87 21.72
CA MET A 6 3.05 -5.42 22.46
C MET A 6 4.25 -5.48 21.51
N LEU A 7 4.99 -4.37 21.42
CA LEU A 7 6.30 -4.36 20.76
C LEU A 7 7.27 -5.14 21.66
N LEU A 8 7.86 -6.20 21.12
CA LEU A 8 8.90 -6.97 21.79
C LEU A 8 10.11 -6.06 22.14
N PRO A 9 10.80 -6.25 23.27
CA PRO A 9 11.95 -5.45 23.63
C PRO A 9 13.03 -5.58 22.57
N MET A 10 13.39 -4.46 21.99
CA MET A 10 14.48 -4.35 21.03
C MET A 10 15.84 -4.31 21.75
N ARG A 11 16.85 -4.83 21.06
CA ARG A 11 18.26 -4.90 21.46
C ARG A 11 18.80 -3.57 21.95
N GLU A 12 19.80 -3.66 22.79
CA GLU A 12 20.58 -2.59 23.39
C GLU A 12 20.89 -1.44 22.40
N GLN A 13 20.60 -0.24 22.86
CA GLN A 13 20.80 1.04 22.20
C GLN A 13 22.29 1.27 21.89
N GLY A 14 22.65 1.20 20.61
CA GLY A 14 23.69 2.10 20.12
C GLY A 14 23.08 3.51 20.10
N ASP A 15 23.87 4.53 20.40
CA ASP A 15 23.48 5.95 20.44
C ASP A 15 22.78 6.40 19.13
N ASN A 16 21.51 6.11 18.98
CA ASN A 16 20.71 6.62 17.88
C ASN A 16 20.29 8.03 18.26
N MET A 17 21.02 9.04 17.78
CA MET A 17 20.66 10.44 18.02
C MET A 17 19.28 10.71 17.46
N ALA A 18 18.47 11.46 18.21
CA ALA A 18 17.14 11.88 17.77
C ALA A 18 17.24 12.66 16.44
N GLU A 19 16.58 12.16 15.41
CA GLU A 19 16.56 12.77 14.08
C GLU A 19 15.27 13.55 13.85
N LYS A 20 15.31 14.54 12.97
CA LYS A 20 14.13 15.20 12.45
C LYS A 20 13.63 14.47 11.21
N ILE A 21 12.42 13.96 11.27
CA ILE A 21 11.86 13.12 10.22
C ILE A 21 10.63 13.78 9.62
N LEU A 22 10.61 13.94 8.31
CA LEU A 22 9.41 14.35 7.57
C LEU A 22 8.67 13.14 7.05
N VAL A 23 7.37 13.05 7.36
CA VAL A 23 6.46 12.06 6.80
C VAL A 23 5.39 12.80 5.99
N THR A 24 5.49 12.75 4.65
CA THR A 24 4.40 13.22 3.79
C THR A 24 3.30 12.17 3.73
N GLY A 25 2.03 12.57 3.78
CA GLY A 25 0.91 11.62 3.94
C GLY A 25 0.86 11.01 5.34
N GLY A 26 1.40 11.71 6.35
CA GLY A 26 1.56 11.20 7.70
C GLY A 26 0.26 11.12 8.52
N ALA A 27 -0.83 11.75 8.08
CA ALA A 27 -2.14 11.60 8.68
C ALA A 27 -2.93 10.40 8.11
N GLY A 28 -2.48 9.83 7.00
CA GLY A 28 -3.09 8.68 6.35
C GLY A 28 -2.87 7.36 7.10
N PHE A 29 -3.40 6.26 6.53
CA PHE A 29 -3.37 4.93 7.13
C PHE A 29 -1.96 4.48 7.54
N VAL A 30 -1.06 4.27 6.60
CA VAL A 30 0.31 3.81 6.88
C VAL A 30 1.12 4.90 7.59
N GLY A 31 0.99 6.14 7.12
CA GLY A 31 1.74 7.29 7.64
C GLY A 31 1.52 7.51 9.14
N SER A 32 0.29 7.42 9.63
CA SER A 32 -0.01 7.65 11.05
C SER A 32 0.59 6.58 11.99
N HIS A 33 0.61 5.32 11.56
CA HIS A 33 1.29 4.26 12.31
C HIS A 33 2.82 4.42 12.29
N LEU A 34 3.36 4.86 11.15
CA LEU A 34 4.79 5.15 11.03
C LEU A 34 5.20 6.31 11.93
N VAL A 35 4.39 7.38 11.96
CA VAL A 35 4.60 8.52 12.86
C VAL A 35 4.63 8.08 14.31
N ASP A 36 3.67 7.28 14.77
CA ASP A 36 3.66 6.76 16.14
C ASP A 36 4.97 6.02 16.47
N ALA A 37 5.38 5.12 15.61
CA ALA A 37 6.58 4.31 15.82
C ALA A 37 7.89 5.12 15.79
N LEU A 38 7.93 6.21 15.03
CA LEU A 38 9.07 7.12 15.00
C LEU A 38 9.13 8.00 16.27
N VAL A 39 8.00 8.52 16.72
CA VAL A 39 7.90 9.28 17.99
C VAL A 39 8.25 8.39 19.18
N GLU A 40 7.73 7.15 19.23
CA GLU A 40 8.09 6.18 20.28
C GLU A 40 9.60 5.86 20.35
N ARG A 41 10.31 6.01 19.21
CA ARG A 41 11.78 5.87 19.16
C ARG A 41 12.55 7.14 19.53
N GLY A 42 11.84 8.21 19.89
CA GLY A 42 12.44 9.48 20.31
C GLY A 42 12.84 10.42 19.18
N HIS A 43 12.40 10.16 17.93
CA HIS A 43 12.60 11.09 16.83
C HIS A 43 11.67 12.29 16.90
N THR A 44 12.08 13.44 16.37
CA THR A 44 11.20 14.59 16.14
C THR A 44 10.51 14.42 14.80
N VAL A 45 9.20 14.26 14.79
CA VAL A 45 8.45 13.94 13.56
C VAL A 45 7.62 15.13 13.12
N ARG A 46 7.74 15.49 11.85
CA ARG A 46 6.86 16.44 11.16
C ARG A 46 6.01 15.71 10.14
N ILE A 47 4.71 16.00 10.15
CA ILE A 47 3.72 15.48 9.23
C ILE A 47 3.37 16.57 8.23
N LEU A 48 3.41 16.25 6.93
CA LEU A 48 2.80 17.06 5.88
C LEU A 48 1.66 16.27 5.26
N ASP A 49 0.42 16.75 5.40
CA ASP A 49 -0.77 16.10 4.85
C ASP A 49 -1.80 17.15 4.42
N ASN A 50 -2.44 16.94 3.28
CA ASN A 50 -3.46 17.85 2.79
C ASN A 50 -4.86 17.54 3.32
N LEU A 51 -5.03 16.43 4.05
CA LEU A 51 -6.29 15.93 4.57
C LEU A 51 -7.32 15.75 3.44
N ASP A 52 -6.98 14.93 2.42
CA ASP A 52 -7.87 14.66 1.29
C ASP A 52 -9.26 14.21 1.80
N PRO A 53 -10.36 14.84 1.34
CA PRO A 53 -11.71 14.53 1.82
C PRO A 53 -12.14 13.08 1.62
N GLN A 54 -11.60 12.40 0.62
CA GLN A 54 -11.90 10.98 0.35
C GLN A 54 -11.35 10.06 1.45
N VAL A 55 -10.32 10.51 2.19
CA VAL A 55 -9.66 9.76 3.27
C VAL A 55 -10.11 10.28 4.64
N HIS A 56 -10.17 11.60 4.82
CA HIS A 56 -10.35 12.26 6.12
C HIS A 56 -11.74 12.89 6.31
N GLY A 57 -12.62 12.70 5.33
CA GLY A 57 -13.97 13.29 5.33
C GLY A 57 -14.01 14.74 4.85
N PRO A 58 -15.21 15.27 4.59
CA PRO A 58 -15.43 16.58 3.97
C PRO A 58 -14.90 17.76 4.80
N ASP A 59 -14.87 17.61 6.12
CA ASP A 59 -14.42 18.65 7.05
C ASP A 59 -12.90 18.87 7.01
N ARG A 60 -12.14 17.94 6.44
CA ARG A 60 -10.68 17.98 6.35
C ARG A 60 -10.00 18.26 7.68
N LYS A 61 -10.48 17.60 8.75
CA LYS A 61 -9.92 17.71 10.11
C LYS A 61 -8.85 16.67 10.35
N PRO A 62 -7.79 17.01 11.09
CA PRO A 62 -6.84 16.00 11.57
C PRO A 62 -7.57 14.88 12.30
N PRO A 63 -7.27 13.61 12.01
CA PRO A 63 -7.91 12.50 12.68
C PRO A 63 -7.53 12.45 14.16
N VAL A 64 -8.45 11.95 14.98
CA VAL A 64 -8.27 11.88 16.45
C VAL A 64 -7.13 10.96 16.89
N TYR A 65 -6.71 10.05 16.02
CA TYR A 65 -5.59 9.15 16.26
C TYR A 65 -4.22 9.74 15.89
N LEU A 66 -4.18 10.99 15.42
CA LEU A 66 -2.91 11.62 15.05
C LEU A 66 -2.06 11.84 16.31
N ASN A 67 -0.78 11.48 16.24
CA ASN A 67 0.13 11.58 17.37
C ASN A 67 0.28 13.04 17.82
N PRO A 68 -0.04 13.38 19.08
CA PRO A 68 0.02 14.77 19.55
C PRO A 68 1.45 15.31 19.72
N ASP A 69 2.46 14.41 19.79
CA ASP A 69 3.87 14.79 19.92
C ASP A 69 4.54 15.04 18.56
N ALA A 70 3.83 14.80 17.45
CA ALA A 70 4.28 15.12 16.10
C ALA A 70 3.83 16.52 15.67
N GLU A 71 4.71 17.26 15.01
CA GLU A 71 4.36 18.54 14.38
C GLU A 71 3.46 18.30 13.16
N PHE A 72 2.23 18.76 13.17
CA PHE A 72 1.32 18.64 12.05
C PHE A 72 1.29 19.91 11.20
N VAL A 73 1.56 19.78 9.91
CA VAL A 73 1.44 20.84 8.90
C VAL A 73 0.40 20.42 7.88
N GLN A 74 -0.75 21.11 7.87
CA GLN A 74 -1.72 20.94 6.81
C GLN A 74 -1.21 21.62 5.54
N GLY A 75 -0.97 20.83 4.48
CA GLY A 75 -0.45 21.33 3.21
C GLY A 75 -0.33 20.25 2.16
N ASP A 76 -0.15 20.65 0.93
CA ASP A 76 -0.08 19.76 -0.23
C ASP A 76 1.37 19.63 -0.73
N VAL A 77 1.76 18.42 -1.15
CA VAL A 77 3.06 18.16 -1.80
C VAL A 77 3.21 18.92 -3.12
N LEU A 78 2.12 19.43 -3.67
CA LEU A 78 2.10 20.30 -4.84
C LEU A 78 2.42 21.76 -4.50
N ASP A 79 2.34 22.17 -3.24
CA ASP A 79 2.77 23.50 -2.80
C ASP A 79 4.28 23.49 -2.48
N THR A 80 5.05 24.04 -3.41
CA THR A 80 6.50 24.04 -3.36
C THR A 80 7.07 24.73 -2.11
N GLU A 81 6.44 25.82 -1.66
CA GLU A 81 6.96 26.57 -0.50
C GLU A 81 6.63 25.87 0.81
N THR A 82 5.43 25.34 0.96
CA THR A 82 5.07 24.53 2.14
C THR A 82 5.90 23.24 2.20
N LEU A 83 6.08 22.54 1.06
CA LEU A 83 6.92 21.35 0.98
C LEU A 83 8.37 21.67 1.37
N TRP A 84 8.94 22.76 0.84
CA TRP A 84 10.31 23.17 1.20
C TRP A 84 10.46 23.50 2.69
N ARG A 85 9.53 24.26 3.25
CA ARG A 85 9.53 24.57 4.68
C ARG A 85 9.51 23.34 5.57
N CYS A 86 8.82 22.29 5.12
CA CYS A 86 8.80 21.02 5.84
C CYS A 86 10.08 20.19 5.69
N MET A 87 10.77 20.33 4.55
CA MET A 87 11.93 19.51 4.19
C MET A 87 13.27 20.07 4.66
N CYS A 88 13.43 21.40 4.71
CA CYS A 88 14.75 22.05 4.76
C CYS A 88 15.58 21.72 6.02
N ASP A 89 14.95 21.32 7.11
CA ASP A 89 15.59 20.96 8.36
C ASP A 89 15.40 19.48 8.75
N ALA A 90 14.88 18.65 7.84
CA ALA A 90 14.70 17.22 8.04
C ALA A 90 15.98 16.43 7.72
N ASP A 91 16.23 15.38 8.49
CA ASP A 91 17.35 14.44 8.29
C ASP A 91 16.91 13.23 7.42
N VAL A 92 15.66 12.77 7.59
CA VAL A 92 15.09 11.64 6.85
C VAL A 92 13.71 12.04 6.31
N LEU A 93 13.40 11.55 5.11
CA LEU A 93 12.14 11.81 4.46
C LEU A 93 11.43 10.48 4.11
N PHE A 94 10.23 10.28 4.67
CA PHE A 94 9.30 9.25 4.23
C PHE A 94 8.24 9.86 3.32
N HIS A 95 8.27 9.47 2.03
CA HIS A 95 7.30 9.92 1.06
C HIS A 95 6.16 8.91 0.94
N GLN A 96 5.13 9.08 1.83
CA GLN A 96 3.94 8.24 1.85
C GLN A 96 2.74 8.90 1.13
N ALA A 97 2.80 10.21 0.88
CA ALA A 97 1.72 10.93 0.22
C ALA A 97 1.46 10.40 -1.19
N ALA A 98 0.23 9.97 -1.43
CA ALA A 98 -0.23 9.51 -2.72
C ALA A 98 -1.77 9.45 -2.78
N ARG A 99 -2.35 9.65 -3.96
CA ARG A 99 -3.71 9.17 -4.24
C ARG A 99 -3.66 7.66 -4.51
N VAL A 100 -4.60 6.92 -3.90
CA VAL A 100 -4.65 5.45 -3.95
C VAL A 100 -6.00 5.01 -4.52
N GLY A 101 -5.97 4.09 -5.49
CA GLY A 101 -7.18 3.52 -6.10
C GLY A 101 -6.96 3.18 -7.57
N VAL A 102 -6.84 1.88 -7.87
CA VAL A 102 -6.59 1.39 -9.24
C VAL A 102 -7.73 1.81 -10.18
N GLY A 103 -8.99 1.47 -9.83
CA GLY A 103 -10.14 1.77 -10.69
C GLY A 103 -10.37 3.27 -10.89
N GLN A 104 -10.31 4.07 -9.82
CA GLN A 104 -10.52 5.52 -9.88
C GLN A 104 -9.45 6.21 -10.74
N SER A 105 -8.20 5.73 -10.68
CA SER A 105 -7.10 6.31 -11.46
C SER A 105 -7.32 6.25 -12.98
N MET A 106 -8.19 5.36 -13.45
CA MET A 106 -8.48 5.20 -14.89
C MET A 106 -9.37 6.31 -15.44
N TYR A 107 -9.98 7.13 -14.59
CA TYR A 107 -10.81 8.27 -15.03
C TYR A 107 -10.45 9.60 -14.33
N GLU A 108 -9.80 9.59 -13.18
CA GLU A 108 -9.22 10.78 -12.55
C GLU A 108 -7.72 10.92 -12.87
N ILE A 109 -7.36 10.67 -14.13
CA ILE A 109 -5.98 10.55 -14.62
C ILE A 109 -5.12 11.75 -14.21
N LEU A 110 -5.64 12.96 -14.40
CA LEU A 110 -4.92 14.21 -14.10
C LEU A 110 -4.58 14.32 -12.62
N ASP A 111 -5.52 14.04 -11.73
CA ASP A 111 -5.34 14.20 -10.29
C ASP A 111 -4.36 13.16 -9.74
N TYR A 112 -4.44 11.91 -10.20
CA TYR A 112 -3.46 10.89 -9.84
C TYR A 112 -2.06 11.24 -10.33
N THR A 113 -1.92 11.71 -11.57
CA THR A 113 -0.64 12.14 -12.13
C THR A 113 -0.08 13.36 -11.40
N ARG A 114 -0.92 14.34 -11.08
CA ARG A 114 -0.49 15.53 -10.34
C ARG A 114 0.03 15.18 -8.96
N VAL A 115 -0.71 14.41 -8.18
CA VAL A 115 -0.31 14.11 -6.80
C VAL A 115 0.87 13.15 -6.79
N ASN A 116 0.76 12.00 -7.49
CA ASN A 116 1.77 10.95 -7.38
C ASN A 116 3.04 11.29 -8.16
N VAL A 117 2.93 11.76 -9.39
CA VAL A 117 4.09 12.00 -10.26
C VAL A 117 4.64 13.40 -10.05
N LEU A 118 3.81 14.45 -10.26
CA LEU A 118 4.27 15.84 -10.15
C LEU A 118 4.64 16.21 -8.70
N GLY A 119 3.89 15.72 -7.69
CA GLY A 119 4.24 15.93 -6.28
C GLY A 119 5.62 15.36 -5.94
N THR A 120 5.91 14.14 -6.39
CA THR A 120 7.25 13.53 -6.23
C THR A 120 8.32 14.29 -7.00
N ALA A 121 8.04 14.71 -8.24
CA ALA A 121 8.98 15.51 -9.03
C ALA A 121 9.34 16.82 -8.34
N LYS A 122 8.37 17.56 -7.77
CA LYS A 122 8.62 18.79 -7.00
C LYS A 122 9.50 18.55 -5.78
N LEU A 123 9.24 17.47 -5.03
CA LEU A 123 10.05 17.06 -3.89
C LEU A 123 11.52 16.84 -4.31
N LEU A 124 11.72 16.07 -5.36
CA LEU A 124 13.05 15.73 -5.87
C LEU A 124 13.77 16.94 -6.48
N GLU A 125 13.03 17.83 -7.15
CA GLU A 125 13.58 19.09 -7.69
C GLU A 125 14.09 20.01 -6.58
N LEU A 126 13.38 20.09 -5.45
CA LEU A 126 13.83 20.85 -4.27
C LEU A 126 15.11 20.26 -3.68
N LEU A 127 15.21 18.92 -3.58
CA LEU A 127 16.43 18.24 -3.12
C LEU A 127 17.61 18.52 -4.06
N ALA A 128 17.40 18.40 -5.35
CA ALA A 128 18.44 18.62 -6.35
C ALA A 128 18.95 20.07 -6.38
N ASN A 129 18.03 21.03 -6.44
CA ASN A 129 18.37 22.45 -6.67
C ASN A 129 18.72 23.22 -5.39
N ARG A 130 18.37 22.71 -4.21
CA ARG A 130 18.64 23.35 -2.92
C ARG A 130 19.57 22.51 -2.02
N ARG A 131 20.44 21.68 -2.62
CA ARG A 131 21.30 20.69 -1.95
C ARG A 131 22.11 21.23 -0.76
N SER A 132 22.63 22.45 -0.86
CA SER A 132 23.40 23.09 0.21
C SER A 132 22.54 23.67 1.35
N LYS A 133 21.22 23.52 1.26
CA LYS A 133 20.24 24.12 2.18
C LYS A 133 19.37 23.09 2.91
N HIS A 134 19.67 21.80 2.78
CA HIS A 134 19.01 20.72 3.51
C HIS A 134 20.02 19.70 4.02
N HIS A 135 19.60 18.86 4.98
CA HIS A 135 20.42 17.82 5.62
C HIS A 135 19.90 16.40 5.36
N ILE A 136 18.94 16.24 4.43
CA ILE A 136 18.33 14.94 4.17
C ILE A 136 19.39 13.94 3.73
N ARG A 137 19.58 12.93 4.59
CA ARG A 137 20.56 11.85 4.42
C ARG A 137 19.95 10.60 3.78
N LYS A 138 18.63 10.41 3.87
CA LYS A 138 17.92 9.23 3.31
C LYS A 138 16.48 9.57 2.94
N ILE A 139 16.02 8.98 1.84
CA ILE A 139 14.65 9.10 1.35
C ILE A 139 14.06 7.69 1.24
N LEU A 140 12.85 7.49 1.78
CA LEU A 140 12.08 6.26 1.61
C LEU A 140 10.77 6.58 0.90
N VAL A 141 10.46 5.84 -0.17
CA VAL A 141 9.23 6.04 -0.93
C VAL A 141 8.32 4.82 -0.86
N ALA A 142 7.04 5.08 -0.61
CA ALA A 142 5.99 4.07 -0.73
C ALA A 142 5.74 3.73 -2.21
N SER A 143 6.28 2.62 -2.67
CA SER A 143 5.93 1.99 -3.95
C SER A 143 4.79 0.99 -3.74
N SER A 144 4.45 0.19 -4.73
CA SER A 144 3.29 -0.70 -4.69
C SER A 144 3.52 -1.98 -5.49
N MET A 145 2.92 -3.09 -5.04
CA MET A 145 2.87 -4.32 -5.82
C MET A 145 2.13 -4.15 -7.16
N SER A 146 1.27 -3.14 -7.28
CA SER A 146 0.50 -2.88 -8.50
C SER A 146 1.36 -2.61 -9.73
N ILE A 147 2.62 -2.17 -9.54
CA ILE A 147 3.56 -1.93 -10.64
C ILE A 147 3.98 -3.21 -11.37
N TYR A 148 3.83 -4.37 -10.73
CA TYR A 148 4.09 -5.66 -11.35
C TYR A 148 3.05 -6.05 -12.41
N GLY A 149 1.81 -5.56 -12.30
CA GLY A 149 0.68 -6.15 -12.98
C GLY A 149 0.41 -7.56 -12.45
N GLU A 150 0.35 -8.56 -13.31
CA GLU A 150 0.33 -9.96 -12.86
C GLU A 150 1.58 -10.29 -12.04
N GLY A 151 1.43 -11.23 -11.09
CA GLY A 151 2.54 -11.75 -10.32
C GLY A 151 3.48 -12.62 -11.13
N ALA A 152 4.36 -13.34 -10.46
CA ALA A 152 5.23 -14.34 -11.08
C ALA A 152 4.49 -15.67 -11.23
N TYR A 153 4.84 -16.40 -12.29
CA TYR A 153 4.31 -17.73 -12.60
C TYR A 153 5.42 -18.69 -12.99
N CYS A 154 5.13 -19.98 -12.89
CA CYS A 154 6.01 -21.03 -13.37
C CYS A 154 5.21 -22.16 -14.05
N ARG A 155 5.86 -22.85 -14.98
CA ARG A 155 5.40 -24.11 -15.56
C ARG A 155 5.38 -25.22 -14.51
N ALA A 156 4.76 -26.34 -14.81
CA ALA A 156 4.82 -27.52 -13.96
C ALA A 156 6.25 -28.03 -13.71
N SER A 157 7.17 -27.76 -14.63
CA SER A 157 8.60 -28.04 -14.51
C SER A 157 9.33 -27.18 -13.47
N GLY A 158 8.73 -26.07 -13.01
CA GLY A 158 9.37 -25.05 -12.18
C GLY A 158 10.04 -23.91 -12.96
N GLU A 159 10.02 -23.95 -14.28
CA GLU A 159 10.54 -22.88 -15.13
C GLU A 159 9.70 -21.61 -14.99
N ALA A 160 10.35 -20.46 -14.73
CA ALA A 160 9.69 -19.18 -14.58
C ALA A 160 9.13 -18.67 -15.92
N VAL A 161 7.90 -18.19 -15.89
CA VAL A 161 7.22 -17.60 -17.06
C VAL A 161 6.67 -16.23 -16.68
N SER A 162 6.78 -15.27 -17.58
CA SER A 162 6.14 -13.96 -17.48
C SER A 162 5.04 -13.87 -18.54
N PRO A 163 3.83 -14.36 -18.24
CA PRO A 163 2.76 -14.37 -19.23
C PRO A 163 2.24 -12.94 -19.49
N PRO A 164 1.66 -12.69 -20.67
CA PRO A 164 0.90 -11.46 -20.91
C PRO A 164 -0.36 -11.42 -20.01
N LEU A 165 -1.01 -10.27 -19.95
CA LEU A 165 -2.32 -10.17 -19.30
C LEU A 165 -3.34 -11.11 -19.95
N ARG A 166 -4.26 -11.62 -19.16
CA ARG A 166 -5.37 -12.47 -19.65
C ARG A 166 -6.20 -11.69 -20.67
N PRO A 167 -6.45 -12.24 -21.86
CA PRO A 167 -7.37 -11.63 -22.82
C PRO A 167 -8.81 -11.58 -22.28
N ASP A 168 -9.56 -10.51 -22.57
CA ASP A 168 -10.97 -10.39 -22.16
C ASP A 168 -11.80 -11.58 -22.65
N ALA A 169 -11.58 -12.05 -23.87
CA ALA A 169 -12.25 -13.23 -24.41
C ALA A 169 -12.05 -14.51 -23.57
N GLN A 170 -10.88 -14.68 -22.97
CA GLN A 170 -10.62 -15.81 -22.03
C GLN A 170 -11.50 -15.66 -20.78
N MET A 171 -11.56 -14.43 -20.21
CA MET A 171 -12.31 -14.14 -19.00
C MET A 171 -13.83 -14.20 -19.23
N GLU A 172 -14.33 -13.78 -20.39
CA GLU A 172 -15.75 -13.92 -20.80
C GLU A 172 -16.22 -15.38 -20.78
N HIS A 173 -15.33 -16.33 -21.08
CA HIS A 173 -15.62 -17.77 -21.00
C HIS A 173 -15.44 -18.37 -19.59
N GLY A 174 -15.09 -17.54 -18.59
CA GLY A 174 -14.86 -17.99 -17.21
C GLY A 174 -13.58 -18.80 -17.01
N ALA A 175 -12.63 -18.70 -17.94
CA ALA A 175 -11.31 -19.32 -17.83
C ALA A 175 -10.36 -18.37 -17.10
N TRP A 176 -10.41 -18.43 -15.76
CA TRP A 176 -9.78 -17.42 -14.90
C TRP A 176 -8.27 -17.58 -14.74
N GLU A 177 -7.73 -18.78 -14.90
CA GLU A 177 -6.30 -19.05 -14.64
C GLU A 177 -5.40 -18.50 -15.76
N MET A 178 -4.15 -18.20 -15.38
CA MET A 178 -3.12 -17.80 -16.34
C MET A 178 -2.70 -19.00 -17.18
N LEU A 179 -2.65 -18.80 -18.49
CA LEU A 179 -2.22 -19.83 -19.45
C LEU A 179 -0.80 -19.53 -19.93
N ASP A 180 -0.03 -20.57 -20.13
CA ASP A 180 1.25 -20.50 -20.83
C ASP A 180 1.04 -20.07 -22.29
N PRO A 181 1.64 -18.97 -22.74
CA PRO A 181 1.46 -18.50 -24.10
C PRO A 181 2.00 -19.44 -25.18
N GLU A 182 2.89 -20.37 -24.82
CA GLU A 182 3.48 -21.33 -25.76
C GLU A 182 2.72 -22.65 -25.81
N THR A 183 2.28 -23.15 -24.63
CA THR A 183 1.68 -24.51 -24.55
C THR A 183 0.17 -24.46 -24.33
N GLY A 184 -0.39 -23.34 -23.86
CA GLY A 184 -1.81 -23.23 -23.46
C GLY A 184 -2.13 -23.92 -22.12
N GLU A 185 -1.15 -24.48 -21.42
CA GLU A 185 -1.34 -25.12 -20.12
C GLU A 185 -1.52 -24.07 -19.01
N VAL A 186 -2.21 -24.46 -17.95
CA VAL A 186 -2.39 -23.59 -16.78
C VAL A 186 -1.05 -23.43 -16.05
N LEU A 187 -0.65 -22.18 -15.86
CA LEU A 187 0.54 -21.80 -15.09
C LEU A 187 0.24 -21.83 -13.59
N ARG A 188 1.28 -22.09 -12.79
CA ARG A 188 1.22 -22.01 -11.33
C ARG A 188 1.71 -20.64 -10.87
N ALA A 189 0.95 -19.97 -10.01
CA ALA A 189 1.41 -18.75 -9.34
C ALA A 189 2.66 -19.03 -8.50
N ALA A 190 3.63 -18.14 -8.56
CA ALA A 190 4.88 -18.20 -7.81
C ALA A 190 5.10 -16.90 -7.00
N PRO A 191 5.92 -16.91 -5.94
CA PRO A 191 6.31 -15.69 -5.24
C PRO A 191 6.94 -14.69 -6.23
N THR A 192 6.47 -13.45 -6.22
CA THR A 192 6.90 -12.40 -7.16
C THR A 192 8.17 -11.73 -6.66
N PRO A 193 9.35 -11.94 -7.28
CA PRO A 193 10.60 -11.30 -6.88
C PRO A 193 10.66 -9.85 -7.39
N GLU A 194 11.53 -9.03 -6.80
CA GLU A 194 11.77 -7.65 -7.22
C GLU A 194 12.30 -7.54 -8.66
N SER A 195 12.94 -8.60 -9.15
CA SER A 195 13.49 -8.69 -10.51
C SER A 195 12.45 -8.99 -11.59
N LYS A 196 11.18 -9.31 -11.21
CA LYS A 196 10.12 -9.52 -12.21
C LYS A 196 9.92 -8.25 -13.05
N PRO A 197 9.83 -8.33 -14.38
CA PRO A 197 9.53 -7.19 -15.24
C PRO A 197 8.23 -6.47 -14.83
N LEU A 198 8.27 -5.15 -14.76
CA LEU A 198 7.15 -4.32 -14.37
C LEU A 198 6.17 -4.13 -15.53
N GLN A 199 4.90 -4.40 -15.31
CA GLN A 199 3.81 -4.31 -16.27
C GLN A 199 2.59 -3.61 -15.67
N PRO A 200 2.70 -2.31 -15.33
CA PRO A 200 1.61 -1.59 -14.67
C PRO A 200 0.35 -1.55 -15.55
N THR A 201 -0.82 -1.85 -14.95
CA THR A 201 -2.10 -1.96 -15.66
C THR A 201 -3.04 -0.77 -15.41
N SER A 202 -2.61 0.23 -14.66
CA SER A 202 -3.42 1.40 -14.33
C SER A 202 -2.58 2.67 -14.20
N VAL A 203 -3.23 3.83 -14.28
CA VAL A 203 -2.56 5.13 -14.08
C VAL A 203 -1.96 5.22 -12.67
N TYR A 204 -2.64 4.68 -11.65
CA TYR A 204 -2.08 4.55 -10.31
C TYR A 204 -0.77 3.74 -10.30
N ALA A 205 -0.80 2.58 -10.94
CA ALA A 205 0.39 1.71 -10.99
C ALA A 205 1.56 2.36 -11.76
N ILE A 206 1.27 3.03 -12.88
CA ILE A 206 2.26 3.83 -13.63
C ILE A 206 2.84 4.91 -12.72
N GLY A 207 2.00 5.70 -12.05
CA GLY A 207 2.46 6.76 -11.15
C GLY A 207 3.29 6.23 -9.97
N LYS A 208 3.00 5.03 -9.45
CA LYS A 208 3.81 4.39 -8.41
C LYS A 208 5.17 3.92 -8.93
N ARG A 209 5.22 3.41 -10.16
CA ARG A 209 6.46 3.09 -10.85
C ARG A 209 7.30 4.34 -11.08
N ASP A 210 6.69 5.42 -11.56
CA ASP A 210 7.37 6.70 -11.78
C ASP A 210 7.97 7.26 -10.47
N GLN A 211 7.21 7.21 -9.36
CA GLN A 211 7.72 7.60 -8.04
C GLN A 211 8.96 6.79 -7.64
N GLU A 212 8.91 5.47 -7.77
CA GLU A 212 10.02 4.56 -7.46
C GLU A 212 11.25 4.88 -8.29
N GLU A 213 11.10 4.92 -9.63
CA GLU A 213 12.21 5.11 -10.56
C GLU A 213 12.82 6.52 -10.43
N MET A 214 12.02 7.57 -10.24
CA MET A 214 12.50 8.94 -10.02
C MET A 214 13.29 9.06 -8.72
N VAL A 215 12.75 8.53 -7.60
CA VAL A 215 13.41 8.63 -6.29
C VAL A 215 14.76 7.91 -6.30
N LEU A 216 14.83 6.71 -6.86
CA LEU A 216 16.08 5.95 -6.94
C LEU A 216 17.09 6.60 -7.89
N SER A 217 16.64 7.12 -9.04
CA SER A 217 17.51 7.75 -10.03
C SER A 217 18.12 9.04 -9.49
N VAL A 218 17.29 9.91 -8.89
CA VAL A 218 17.76 11.17 -8.27
C VAL A 218 18.63 10.86 -7.05
N GLY A 219 18.22 9.91 -6.21
CA GLY A 219 19.01 9.48 -5.06
C GLY A 219 20.44 9.08 -5.46
N ARG A 220 20.60 8.25 -6.50
CA ARG A 220 21.92 7.85 -7.03
C ARG A 220 22.69 9.03 -7.59
N ALA A 221 22.05 9.88 -8.41
CA ALA A 221 22.70 11.02 -9.06
C ALA A 221 23.25 12.04 -8.06
N TYR A 222 22.49 12.29 -7.00
CA TYR A 222 22.85 13.27 -5.97
C TYR A 222 23.51 12.66 -4.73
N ARG A 223 23.72 11.35 -4.71
CA ARG A 223 24.31 10.58 -3.60
C ARG A 223 23.54 10.77 -2.30
N ILE A 224 22.20 10.72 -2.39
CA ILE A 224 21.30 10.68 -1.27
C ILE A 224 20.73 9.25 -1.23
N PRO A 225 21.04 8.44 -0.22
CA PRO A 225 20.46 7.13 -0.04
C PRO A 225 18.95 7.14 -0.22
N ALA A 226 18.46 6.29 -1.11
CA ALA A 226 17.05 6.22 -1.48
C ALA A 226 16.57 4.77 -1.46
N VAL A 227 15.39 4.52 -0.89
CA VAL A 227 14.82 3.18 -0.75
C VAL A 227 13.39 3.20 -1.28
N ALA A 228 13.03 2.21 -2.09
CA ALA A 228 11.66 2.00 -2.52
C ALA A 228 11.08 0.74 -1.88
N LEU A 229 9.93 0.87 -1.24
CA LEU A 229 9.23 -0.24 -0.60
C LEU A 229 7.94 -0.55 -1.37
N ARG A 230 7.92 -1.68 -2.06
CA ARG A 230 6.75 -2.18 -2.82
C ARG A 230 5.79 -2.85 -1.85
N TYR A 231 4.82 -2.09 -1.36
CA TYR A 231 3.82 -2.61 -0.45
C TYR A 231 2.85 -3.53 -1.17
N PHE A 232 2.60 -4.69 -0.56
CA PHE A 232 1.52 -5.58 -0.97
C PHE A 232 0.20 -5.14 -0.33
N ASN A 233 -0.79 -5.99 -0.19
CA ASN A 233 -2.11 -5.58 0.28
C ASN A 233 -2.10 -5.30 1.78
N ILE A 234 -1.93 -4.04 2.16
CA ILE A 234 -1.89 -3.64 3.57
C ILE A 234 -3.30 -3.67 4.16
N TYR A 235 -3.41 -4.17 5.39
CA TYR A 235 -4.63 -4.11 6.17
C TYR A 235 -4.33 -3.77 7.64
N GLY A 236 -5.32 -3.27 8.37
CA GLY A 236 -5.19 -2.95 9.78
C GLY A 236 -6.05 -1.77 10.22
N PRO A 237 -5.97 -1.37 11.50
CA PRO A 237 -6.71 -0.21 12.03
C PRO A 237 -6.32 1.09 11.30
N ARG A 238 -7.17 2.11 11.40
CA ARG A 238 -7.06 3.42 10.75
C ARG A 238 -7.22 3.41 9.21
N GLN A 239 -7.61 2.29 8.62
CA GLN A 239 -7.97 2.25 7.21
C GLN A 239 -9.27 3.03 6.96
N ALA A 240 -9.32 3.83 5.88
CA ALA A 240 -10.49 4.63 5.51
C ALA A 240 -11.61 3.73 4.96
N LEU A 241 -12.53 3.30 5.84
CA LEU A 241 -13.57 2.32 5.53
C LEU A 241 -14.64 2.83 4.56
N SER A 242 -14.91 4.15 4.55
CA SER A 242 -15.88 4.77 3.63
C SER A 242 -15.30 5.13 2.26
N ASN A 243 -14.01 4.86 2.02
CA ASN A 243 -13.38 5.06 0.72
C ASN A 243 -13.57 3.80 -0.16
N PRO A 244 -14.39 3.85 -1.24
CA PRO A 244 -14.67 2.68 -2.05
C PRO A 244 -13.53 2.27 -2.98
N TYR A 245 -12.42 3.02 -2.98
CA TYR A 245 -11.22 2.75 -3.80
C TYR A 245 -10.01 2.33 -2.95
N THR A 246 -10.23 2.11 -1.65
CA THR A 246 -9.23 1.58 -0.72
C THR A 246 -8.99 0.07 -0.89
N GLY A 247 -8.23 -0.55 0.02
CA GLY A 247 -7.98 -1.99 -0.02
C GLY A 247 -9.24 -2.85 0.19
N VAL A 248 -9.29 -4.00 -0.45
CA VAL A 248 -10.46 -4.90 -0.46
C VAL A 248 -10.93 -5.30 0.94
N ALA A 249 -10.02 -5.46 1.92
CA ALA A 249 -10.40 -5.79 3.29
C ALA A 249 -11.24 -4.68 3.94
N ALA A 250 -10.90 -3.41 3.72
CA ALA A 250 -11.69 -2.28 4.23
C ALA A 250 -13.06 -2.16 3.53
N ILE A 251 -13.10 -2.35 2.19
CA ILE A 251 -14.36 -2.35 1.43
C ILE A 251 -15.29 -3.45 1.95
N PHE A 252 -14.78 -4.67 2.14
CA PHE A 252 -15.58 -5.77 2.66
C PHE A 252 -16.05 -5.51 4.10
N SER A 253 -15.19 -4.97 4.95
CA SER A 253 -15.57 -4.60 6.32
C SER A 253 -16.71 -3.59 6.34
N SER A 254 -16.63 -2.54 5.52
CA SER A 254 -17.70 -1.53 5.39
C SER A 254 -19.01 -2.17 4.94
N ARG A 255 -18.98 -3.03 3.91
CA ARG A 255 -20.19 -3.72 3.42
C ARG A 255 -20.83 -4.62 4.49
N ILE A 256 -20.02 -5.42 5.17
CA ILE A 256 -20.50 -6.35 6.22
C ILE A 256 -21.16 -5.57 7.37
N LEU A 257 -20.54 -4.48 7.83
CA LEU A 257 -21.09 -3.62 8.89
C LEU A 257 -22.42 -2.94 8.48
N ASN A 258 -22.61 -2.70 7.18
CA ASN A 258 -23.87 -2.20 6.62
C ASN A 258 -24.86 -3.34 6.27
N GLY A 259 -24.63 -4.58 6.73
CA GLY A 259 -25.51 -5.73 6.47
C GLY A 259 -25.53 -6.19 5.01
N ARG A 260 -24.53 -5.79 4.21
CA ARG A 260 -24.42 -6.10 2.79
C ARG A 260 -23.37 -7.16 2.50
N ALA A 261 -23.63 -8.00 1.52
CA ALA A 261 -22.69 -9.04 1.09
C ALA A 261 -21.41 -8.44 0.48
N PRO A 262 -20.21 -8.89 0.86
CA PRO A 262 -19.00 -8.66 0.06
C PRO A 262 -19.19 -9.19 -1.36
N VAL A 263 -18.97 -8.33 -2.36
CA VAL A 263 -19.05 -8.70 -3.78
C VAL A 263 -17.67 -9.10 -4.27
N ILE A 264 -17.57 -10.29 -4.81
CA ILE A 264 -16.32 -10.89 -5.29
C ILE A 264 -16.45 -11.14 -6.79
N TYR A 265 -15.52 -10.61 -7.55
CA TYR A 265 -15.43 -10.84 -8.99
C TYR A 265 -14.76 -12.18 -9.31
N GLU A 266 -14.83 -12.60 -10.56
CA GLU A 266 -14.35 -13.90 -11.07
C GLU A 266 -14.97 -15.07 -10.28
N ASP A 267 -14.15 -15.97 -9.77
CA ASP A 267 -14.55 -17.11 -8.92
C ASP A 267 -14.16 -16.96 -7.45
N GLY A 268 -13.50 -15.84 -7.08
CA GLY A 268 -13.01 -15.57 -5.73
C GLY A 268 -11.67 -16.22 -5.39
N LEU A 269 -11.07 -17.00 -6.30
CA LEU A 269 -9.79 -17.67 -6.07
C LEU A 269 -8.57 -16.82 -6.44
N GLN A 270 -8.78 -15.64 -7.06
CA GLN A 270 -7.71 -14.67 -7.25
C GLN A 270 -7.03 -14.38 -5.90
N SER A 271 -5.69 -14.38 -5.89
CA SER A 271 -4.95 -14.27 -4.63
C SER A 271 -4.06 -13.04 -4.55
N ARG A 272 -3.90 -12.56 -3.33
CA ARG A 272 -3.03 -11.44 -2.96
C ARG A 272 -2.26 -11.81 -1.69
N ASP A 273 -1.23 -11.04 -1.40
CA ASP A 273 -0.48 -11.09 -0.15
C ASP A 273 -0.99 -9.99 0.78
N PHE A 274 -1.56 -10.38 1.91
CA PHE A 274 -2.10 -9.45 2.89
C PHE A 274 -1.13 -9.28 4.06
N ILE A 275 -0.60 -8.07 4.21
CA ILE A 275 0.35 -7.71 5.26
C ILE A 275 -0.25 -6.72 6.25
N HIS A 276 -0.06 -6.95 7.54
CA HIS A 276 -0.54 -6.04 8.58
C HIS A 276 0.27 -4.74 8.61
N VAL A 277 -0.39 -3.62 8.89
CA VAL A 277 0.25 -2.29 8.88
C VAL A 277 1.45 -2.18 9.82
N SER A 278 1.44 -2.88 10.98
CA SER A 278 2.59 -2.88 11.90
C SER A 278 3.85 -3.52 11.29
N ASP A 279 3.69 -4.55 10.45
CA ASP A 279 4.81 -5.15 9.73
C ASP A 279 5.33 -4.23 8.63
N VAL A 280 4.44 -3.49 7.96
CA VAL A 280 4.83 -2.44 7.01
C VAL A 280 5.64 -1.35 7.70
N VAL A 281 5.21 -0.88 8.87
CA VAL A 281 5.96 0.08 9.68
C VAL A 281 7.34 -0.46 10.04
N ARG A 282 7.44 -1.71 10.50
CA ARG A 282 8.74 -2.34 10.80
C ARG A 282 9.66 -2.40 9.58
N ALA A 283 9.13 -2.73 8.40
CA ALA A 283 9.92 -2.71 7.17
C ALA A 283 10.46 -1.30 6.85
N ASN A 284 9.64 -0.25 7.04
CA ASN A 284 10.07 1.15 6.88
C ASN A 284 11.20 1.51 7.84
N LEU A 285 11.08 1.14 9.11
CA LEU A 285 12.08 1.43 10.13
C LEU A 285 13.40 0.70 9.86
N LEU A 286 13.35 -0.57 9.51
CA LEU A 286 14.54 -1.34 9.11
C LEU A 286 15.22 -0.72 7.88
N ALA A 287 14.44 -0.27 6.89
CA ALA A 287 14.96 0.38 5.70
C ALA A 287 15.56 1.77 6.00
N MET A 288 15.06 2.49 7.00
CA MET A 288 15.63 3.74 7.46
C MET A 288 16.98 3.52 8.17
N GLU A 289 17.05 2.52 9.03
CA GLU A 289 18.19 2.28 9.94
C GLU A 289 19.37 1.60 9.25
N LYS A 290 19.13 0.78 8.22
CA LYS A 290 20.15 -0.08 7.61
C LYS A 290 20.71 0.48 6.31
N GLU A 291 22.05 0.51 6.19
CA GLU A 291 22.74 0.92 4.97
C GLU A 291 22.56 -0.10 3.83
N GLU A 292 22.31 -1.37 4.15
CA GLU A 292 22.01 -2.42 3.18
C GLU A 292 20.70 -2.17 2.41
N ALA A 293 19.90 -1.19 2.86
CA ALA A 293 18.71 -0.73 2.13
C ALA A 293 19.02 0.34 1.09
N ASP A 294 20.19 0.98 1.13
CA ASP A 294 20.50 2.15 0.33
C ASP A 294 20.50 1.85 -1.17
N TYR A 295 19.72 2.66 -1.90
CA TYR A 295 19.52 2.56 -3.36
C TYR A 295 18.82 1.28 -3.83
N GLU A 296 18.14 0.57 -2.92
CA GLU A 296 17.51 -0.71 -3.16
C GLU A 296 15.98 -0.62 -3.22
N VAL A 297 15.39 -1.67 -3.79
CA VAL A 297 13.94 -1.91 -3.83
C VAL A 297 13.65 -3.17 -3.04
N PHE A 298 12.60 -3.15 -2.22
CA PHE A 298 12.16 -4.32 -1.47
C PHE A 298 10.66 -4.56 -1.58
N ASN A 299 10.29 -5.82 -1.72
CA ASN A 299 8.93 -6.26 -1.50
C ASN A 299 8.61 -6.27 0.00
N VAL A 300 7.48 -5.66 0.37
CA VAL A 300 6.96 -5.65 1.73
C VAL A 300 5.64 -6.41 1.74
N GLY A 301 5.71 -7.67 2.06
CA GLY A 301 4.63 -8.65 2.09
C GLY A 301 4.90 -9.74 3.11
N THR A 302 4.06 -10.76 3.13
CA THR A 302 4.20 -11.93 4.01
C THR A 302 4.82 -13.14 3.31
N GLY A 303 4.83 -13.14 1.98
CA GLY A 303 5.19 -14.30 1.16
C GLY A 303 4.08 -15.36 1.08
N ARG A 304 2.87 -15.03 1.52
CA ARG A 304 1.73 -15.97 1.56
C ARG A 304 0.59 -15.48 0.67
N ALA A 305 0.19 -16.32 -0.27
CA ALA A 305 -0.98 -16.08 -1.11
C ALA A 305 -2.27 -16.37 -0.33
N ARG A 306 -3.24 -15.41 -0.39
CA ARG A 306 -4.57 -15.57 0.19
C ARG A 306 -5.64 -15.22 -0.84
N SER A 307 -6.63 -16.08 -1.02
CA SER A 307 -7.74 -15.80 -1.95
C SER A 307 -8.66 -14.71 -1.42
N ILE A 308 -9.25 -13.95 -2.33
CA ILE A 308 -10.20 -12.88 -1.97
C ILE A 308 -11.44 -13.47 -1.28
N LEU A 309 -11.86 -14.68 -1.67
CA LEU A 309 -12.94 -15.39 -0.99
C LEU A 309 -12.59 -15.71 0.48
N ALA A 310 -11.38 -16.19 0.75
CA ALA A 310 -10.93 -16.45 2.12
C ALA A 310 -10.90 -15.19 2.99
N VAL A 311 -10.49 -14.05 2.42
CA VAL A 311 -10.53 -12.76 3.11
C VAL A 311 -11.97 -12.37 3.46
N ALA A 312 -12.91 -12.49 2.53
CA ALA A 312 -14.31 -12.19 2.78
C ALA A 312 -14.90 -13.10 3.90
N GLN A 313 -14.63 -14.39 3.83
CA GLN A 313 -15.08 -15.36 4.84
C GLN A 313 -14.51 -15.05 6.23
N GLY A 314 -13.21 -14.73 6.32
CA GLY A 314 -12.55 -14.34 7.55
C GLY A 314 -13.16 -13.10 8.20
N LEU A 315 -13.45 -12.07 7.40
CA LEU A 315 -14.10 -10.85 7.87
C LEU A 315 -15.55 -11.09 8.31
N ILE A 316 -16.33 -11.84 7.53
CA ILE A 316 -17.72 -12.20 7.90
C ILE A 316 -17.76 -12.93 9.23
N ALA A 317 -16.90 -13.92 9.43
CA ALA A 317 -16.86 -14.69 10.67
C ALA A 317 -16.64 -13.82 11.92
N ARG A 318 -15.97 -12.68 11.78
CA ARG A 318 -15.65 -11.78 12.89
C ARG A 318 -16.63 -10.60 13.02
N LEU A 319 -17.04 -10.00 11.91
CA LEU A 319 -17.91 -8.82 11.93
C LEU A 319 -19.40 -9.18 11.96
N CYS A 320 -19.77 -10.41 11.56
CA CYS A 320 -21.15 -10.88 11.55
C CYS A 320 -21.25 -12.33 12.07
N PRO A 321 -20.79 -12.65 13.32
CA PRO A 321 -20.72 -14.00 13.85
C PRO A 321 -22.10 -14.68 13.99
N GLY A 322 -23.18 -13.90 14.06
CA GLY A 322 -24.55 -14.39 14.10
C GLY A 322 -25.11 -14.88 12.75
N GLY A 323 -24.33 -14.79 11.67
CA GLY A 323 -24.78 -15.11 10.32
C GLY A 323 -25.60 -13.96 9.68
N GLY A 324 -26.21 -14.23 8.52
CA GLY A 324 -27.03 -13.25 7.80
C GLY A 324 -26.33 -12.62 6.61
N VAL A 325 -24.99 -12.61 6.60
CA VAL A 325 -24.20 -12.13 5.46
C VAL A 325 -23.39 -13.31 4.89
N GLN A 326 -23.42 -13.47 3.57
CA GLN A 326 -22.60 -14.43 2.83
C GLN A 326 -21.89 -13.73 1.69
N PRO A 327 -20.68 -14.16 1.27
CA PRO A 327 -20.01 -13.55 0.14
C PRO A 327 -20.79 -13.82 -1.15
N LYS A 328 -20.91 -12.79 -2.02
CA LYS A 328 -21.55 -12.89 -3.32
C LYS A 328 -20.50 -12.96 -4.42
N VAL A 329 -20.32 -14.14 -5.01
CA VAL A 329 -19.41 -14.31 -6.15
C VAL A 329 -20.19 -13.98 -7.43
N GLU A 330 -19.77 -12.89 -8.09
CA GLU A 330 -20.34 -12.46 -9.39
C GLU A 330 -19.32 -12.75 -10.48
N ARG A 331 -19.55 -13.70 -11.34
CA ARG A 331 -18.63 -14.07 -12.43
C ARG A 331 -18.39 -12.96 -13.46
N LYS A 332 -18.21 -11.75 -12.96
CA LYS A 332 -17.79 -10.55 -13.71
C LYS A 332 -16.30 -10.35 -13.52
N PHE A 333 -15.70 -9.58 -14.40
CA PHE A 333 -14.29 -9.20 -14.31
C PHE A 333 -14.13 -7.73 -14.69
N ARG A 334 -12.97 -7.18 -14.38
CA ARG A 334 -12.53 -5.88 -14.90
C ARG A 334 -11.38 -6.11 -15.86
N SER A 335 -11.38 -5.43 -16.98
CA SER A 335 -10.24 -5.48 -17.89
C SER A 335 -8.98 -4.98 -17.17
N GLY A 336 -7.89 -5.75 -17.24
CA GLY A 336 -6.64 -5.46 -16.54
C GLY A 336 -6.57 -5.88 -15.07
N ASP A 337 -7.61 -6.51 -14.51
CA ASP A 337 -7.51 -7.14 -13.18
C ASP A 337 -6.52 -8.33 -13.23
N ILE A 338 -5.71 -8.44 -12.20
CA ILE A 338 -4.68 -9.47 -12.07
C ILE A 338 -5.20 -10.69 -11.32
N ARG A 339 -4.76 -11.89 -11.74
CA ARG A 339 -5.20 -13.15 -11.11
C ARG A 339 -4.47 -13.39 -9.79
N HIS A 340 -3.15 -13.47 -9.81
CA HIS A 340 -2.37 -13.77 -8.62
C HIS A 340 -1.17 -12.83 -8.50
N CYS A 341 -0.93 -12.30 -7.29
CA CYS A 341 0.30 -11.60 -6.98
C CYS A 341 0.55 -11.67 -5.47
N TYR A 342 1.64 -12.35 -5.08
CA TYR A 342 2.14 -12.40 -3.71
C TYR A 342 3.66 -12.27 -3.70
N ALA A 343 4.23 -11.81 -2.59
CA ALA A 343 5.61 -11.39 -2.51
C ALA A 343 6.60 -12.57 -2.45
N ASP A 344 7.72 -12.47 -3.14
CA ASP A 344 8.96 -13.06 -2.67
C ASP A 344 9.62 -12.07 -1.71
N ILE A 345 9.75 -12.43 -0.44
CA ILE A 345 10.36 -11.60 0.60
C ILE A 345 11.80 -12.03 0.94
N SER A 346 12.39 -12.89 0.14
CA SER A 346 13.74 -13.42 0.39
C SER A 346 14.79 -12.32 0.40
N LYS A 347 14.65 -11.27 -0.42
CA LYS A 347 15.58 -10.15 -0.48
C LYS A 347 15.54 -9.34 0.82
N ILE A 348 14.37 -8.87 1.24
CA ILE A 348 14.23 -8.05 2.46
C ILE A 348 14.63 -8.83 3.72
N ARG A 349 14.37 -10.15 3.74
CA ARG A 349 14.83 -11.04 4.81
C ARG A 349 16.35 -11.05 4.92
N ARG A 350 17.04 -11.33 3.82
CA ARG A 350 18.52 -11.43 3.81
C ARG A 350 19.19 -10.10 4.09
N SER A 351 18.71 -9.01 3.49
CA SER A 351 19.35 -7.71 3.59
C SER A 351 19.00 -7.00 4.89
N LEU A 352 17.74 -7.05 5.31
CA LEU A 352 17.27 -6.24 6.42
C LEU A 352 16.85 -7.07 7.66
N GLY A 353 16.86 -8.40 7.59
CA GLY A 353 16.39 -9.26 8.68
C GLY A 353 14.89 -9.07 8.96
N PHE A 354 14.13 -8.65 7.95
CA PHE A 354 12.69 -8.46 8.08
C PHE A 354 11.97 -9.80 8.12
N GLU A 355 11.07 -9.97 9.10
CA GLU A 355 10.13 -11.09 9.17
C GLU A 355 8.74 -10.54 9.49
N PRO A 356 7.70 -10.92 8.73
CA PRO A 356 6.32 -10.57 9.10
C PRO A 356 5.94 -11.30 10.39
N LEU A 357 5.45 -10.55 11.38
CA LEU A 357 5.11 -11.09 12.71
C LEU A 357 3.61 -11.32 12.89
N VAL A 358 2.79 -10.58 12.12
CA VAL A 358 1.34 -10.62 12.28
C VAL A 358 0.73 -11.51 11.21
N ASP A 359 0.17 -12.64 11.65
CA ASP A 359 -0.58 -13.51 10.76
C ASP A 359 -2.03 -13.04 10.61
N PHE A 360 -2.56 -13.11 9.39
CA PHE A 360 -3.90 -12.62 9.06
C PHE A 360 -5.00 -13.31 9.87
N ASP A 361 -4.91 -14.64 10.04
CA ASP A 361 -5.97 -15.43 10.64
C ASP A 361 -5.88 -15.47 12.18
N THR A 362 -4.66 -15.34 12.73
CA THR A 362 -4.38 -15.53 14.16
C THR A 362 -4.06 -14.22 14.89
N GLY A 363 -4.79 -13.17 14.62
CA GLY A 363 -4.71 -11.89 15.33
C GLY A 363 -4.68 -10.65 14.47
N GLY A 364 -4.19 -10.74 13.23
CA GLY A 364 -4.09 -9.57 12.36
C GLY A 364 -5.45 -9.00 11.96
N ILE A 365 -6.39 -9.85 11.61
CA ILE A 365 -7.74 -9.44 11.20
C ILE A 365 -8.54 -8.85 12.36
N GLU A 366 -8.28 -9.28 13.61
CA GLU A 366 -8.97 -8.77 14.81
C GLU A 366 -8.77 -7.27 14.98
N GLY A 367 -7.55 -6.76 14.75
CA GLY A 367 -7.26 -5.32 14.85
C GLY A 367 -8.05 -4.48 13.85
N LEU A 368 -8.16 -4.97 12.60
CA LEU A 368 -9.02 -4.32 11.59
C LEU A 368 -10.49 -4.38 11.98
N CYS A 369 -10.97 -5.54 12.43
CA CYS A 369 -12.37 -5.73 12.80
C CYS A 369 -12.76 -4.90 14.03
N ALA A 370 -11.91 -4.83 15.05
CA ALA A 370 -12.11 -3.98 16.22
C ALA A 370 -12.19 -2.50 15.82
N TRP A 371 -11.24 -2.03 15.01
CA TRP A 371 -11.28 -0.67 14.46
C TRP A 371 -12.56 -0.42 13.67
N ALA A 372 -12.93 -1.35 12.79
CA ALA A 372 -14.09 -1.19 11.94
C ALA A 372 -15.40 -1.13 12.74
N ALA A 373 -15.53 -1.90 13.81
CA ALA A 373 -16.71 -1.93 14.68
C ALA A 373 -16.89 -0.63 15.49
N GLU A 374 -15.84 0.12 15.72
CA GLU A 374 -15.88 1.43 16.38
C GLU A 374 -16.26 2.58 15.42
N GLN A 375 -16.29 2.29 14.12
CA GLN A 375 -16.63 3.27 13.09
C GLN A 375 -18.07 3.06 12.61
N GLU A 376 -18.64 4.10 12.05
CA GLU A 376 -19.92 4.07 11.32
C GLU A 376 -19.62 4.26 9.81
N PRO A 377 -19.06 3.25 9.12
CA PRO A 377 -18.62 3.43 7.75
C PRO A 377 -19.81 3.52 6.79
N GLU A 378 -19.75 4.47 5.87
CA GLU A 378 -20.70 4.57 4.76
C GLU A 378 -20.26 3.60 3.63
N ASP A 379 -21.16 2.68 3.23
CA ASP A 379 -20.89 1.78 2.11
C ASP A 379 -21.15 2.48 0.77
N LYS A 380 -20.09 2.94 0.13
CA LYS A 380 -20.12 3.61 -1.19
C LYS A 380 -19.80 2.67 -2.36
N PHE A 381 -19.78 1.35 -2.13
CA PHE A 381 -19.41 0.37 -3.16
C PHE A 381 -20.31 0.43 -4.40
N GLU A 382 -21.64 0.50 -4.21
CA GLU A 382 -22.61 0.51 -5.32
C GLU A 382 -22.44 1.79 -6.18
N GLU A 383 -22.17 2.93 -5.55
CA GLU A 383 -21.94 4.20 -6.24
C GLU A 383 -20.67 4.13 -7.08
N ALA A 384 -19.58 3.62 -6.50
CA ALA A 384 -18.31 3.45 -7.21
C ALA A 384 -18.43 2.44 -8.36
N THR A 385 -19.14 1.33 -8.14
CA THR A 385 -19.38 0.32 -9.19
C THR A 385 -20.20 0.92 -10.35
N LYS A 386 -21.25 1.69 -10.04
CA LYS A 386 -22.06 2.38 -11.05
C LYS A 386 -21.22 3.40 -11.84
N GLU A 387 -20.33 4.10 -11.16
CA GLU A 387 -19.46 5.08 -11.80
C GLU A 387 -18.44 4.43 -12.74
N LEU A 388 -17.85 3.29 -12.34
CA LEU A 388 -16.98 2.49 -13.19
C LEU A 388 -17.75 1.89 -14.39
N GLY A 389 -18.95 1.38 -14.16
CA GLY A 389 -19.81 0.81 -15.22
C GLY A 389 -20.20 1.83 -16.29
N LYS A 390 -20.53 3.08 -15.91
CA LYS A 390 -20.80 4.16 -16.87
C LYS A 390 -19.63 4.45 -17.81
N ARG A 391 -18.41 4.09 -17.41
CA ARG A 391 -17.18 4.28 -18.19
C ARG A 391 -16.70 3.02 -18.90
N GLY A 392 -17.44 1.91 -18.79
CA GLY A 392 -17.03 0.63 -19.38
C GLY A 392 -15.82 -0.01 -18.71
N LEU A 393 -15.60 0.26 -17.43
CA LEU A 393 -14.48 -0.28 -16.66
C LEU A 393 -14.86 -1.52 -15.81
N VAL A 394 -16.14 -1.87 -15.77
CA VAL A 394 -16.73 -3.06 -15.10
C VAL A 394 -17.88 -3.60 -15.94
#